data_fb702893e88610b2994d673f0fe6748c
#
_entry.id   fb702893e88610b2994d673f0fe6748c
#
_cell.length_a   1.000
_cell.length_b   1.000
_cell.length_c   1.000
_cell.angle_alpha   90.00
_cell.angle_beta   90.00
_cell.angle_gamma   90.00
#
_symmetry.space_group_name_H-M   'P 1'
#
loop_
_entity.id
_entity.type
_entity.pdbx_description
1 polymer ?
#
loop_
_entity_poly.entity_id
_entity_poly.type
_entity_poly.pdbx_seq_one_letter_code
_entity_poly.pdbx_strand_id
1 'polypeptide(L)'
;MPFTERTYRIIKEMTYPVTFKVNKNGFIILSSKIRNLLSLDHGLKENDEVSGRIYSINKSIGAFIAIDNKYDSLLRINELQGVHIEGELIEARVKEVKSDGKIELSLRKRAYLEIDNDSDKILDYLFENDGVAYISDKSSPEQIKKLFGISKSSFKKALGRLYKNKDIKIYHNKIELNEGKNVWK
;
A
#
# COMPACT_ATOMS: atom_id res chain seq x y z
N MET A 1 25.98 15.18 13.05
CA MET A 1 25.74 13.95 13.82
C MET A 1 27.04 13.15 13.90
N PRO A 2 27.56 12.87 15.11
CA PRO A 2 28.75 12.05 15.33
C PRO A 2 28.59 10.63 14.79
N PHE A 3 29.69 9.98 14.37
CA PHE A 3 29.63 8.60 13.87
C PHE A 3 29.03 7.60 14.87
N THR A 4 29.31 7.77 16.15
CA THR A 4 28.77 6.94 17.24
C THR A 4 27.26 7.01 17.42
N GLU A 5 26.63 8.04 16.86
CA GLU A 5 25.19 8.30 16.95
C GLU A 5 24.47 7.96 15.63
N ARG A 6 25.18 7.38 14.65
CA ARG A 6 24.60 6.92 13.38
C ARG A 6 24.33 5.42 13.40
N THR A 7 23.17 5.03 12.95
CA THR A 7 22.80 3.62 12.74
C THR A 7 22.86 3.21 11.26
N TYR A 8 22.97 4.21 10.37
CA TYR A 8 23.02 4.05 8.91
C TYR A 8 23.90 5.15 8.26
N ARG A 9 24.20 4.98 6.99
CA ARG A 9 24.90 5.98 6.18
C ARG A 9 23.94 7.11 5.83
N ILE A 10 24.33 8.35 6.13
CA ILE A 10 23.57 9.54 5.75
C ILE A 10 23.91 9.90 4.32
N ILE A 11 22.89 10.07 3.48
CA ILE A 11 22.96 10.49 2.09
C ILE A 11 22.50 11.95 2.03
N LYS A 12 23.23 12.78 1.27
CA LYS A 12 22.87 14.19 1.06
C LYS A 12 21.47 14.29 0.44
N GLU A 13 20.73 15.32 0.81
CA GLU A 13 19.37 15.61 0.32
C GLU A 13 18.28 14.63 0.76
N MET A 14 18.62 13.61 1.56
CA MET A 14 17.64 12.73 2.20
C MET A 14 17.20 13.27 3.56
N THR A 15 15.97 12.98 3.92
CA THR A 15 15.40 13.33 5.23
C THR A 15 15.41 12.10 6.13
N TYR A 16 15.83 12.25 7.36
CA TYR A 16 15.93 11.16 8.34
C TYR A 16 15.21 11.50 9.63
N PRO A 17 14.52 10.56 10.26
CA PRO A 17 14.03 10.74 11.61
C PRO A 17 15.22 10.70 12.58
N VAL A 18 15.35 11.72 13.39
CA VAL A 18 16.45 11.87 14.36
C VAL A 18 15.94 12.41 15.67
N THR A 19 16.70 12.16 16.73
CA THR A 19 16.54 12.82 18.03
C THR A 19 17.76 13.67 18.35
N PHE A 20 17.66 14.50 19.36
CA PHE A 20 18.80 15.25 19.90
C PHE A 20 19.15 14.76 21.30
N LYS A 21 20.42 14.87 21.63
CA LYS A 21 20.97 14.57 22.97
C LYS A 21 21.91 15.70 23.37
N VAL A 22 22.04 15.92 24.66
CA VAL A 22 23.10 16.77 25.21
C VAL A 22 24.28 15.89 25.56
N ASN A 23 25.46 16.18 24.99
CA ASN A 23 26.67 15.45 25.31
C ASN A 23 27.27 15.89 26.66
N LYS A 24 28.34 15.21 27.10
CA LYS A 24 29.00 15.51 28.41
C LYS A 24 29.55 16.94 28.51
N ASN A 25 29.77 17.60 27.38
CA ASN A 25 30.28 18.96 27.30
C ASN A 25 29.18 20.02 27.14
N GLY A 26 27.89 19.63 27.27
CA GLY A 26 26.74 20.54 27.16
C GLY A 26 26.30 20.85 25.72
N PHE A 27 26.92 20.24 24.68
CA PHE A 27 26.53 20.48 23.30
C PHE A 27 25.38 19.58 22.86
N ILE A 28 24.45 20.16 22.09
CA ILE A 28 23.37 19.40 21.44
C ILE A 28 23.96 18.62 20.25
N ILE A 29 23.74 17.32 20.25
CA ILE A 29 24.11 16.43 19.16
C ILE A 29 22.89 15.69 18.62
N LEU A 30 22.85 15.44 17.30
CA LEU A 30 21.81 14.63 16.68
C LEU A 30 22.17 13.15 16.76
N SER A 31 21.14 12.30 16.92
CA SER A 31 21.26 10.83 16.95
C SER A 31 20.16 10.18 16.10
N SER A 32 20.51 9.17 15.31
CA SER A 32 19.54 8.33 14.61
C SER A 32 19.06 7.12 15.42
N LYS A 33 19.53 6.99 16.66
CA LYS A 33 19.11 5.92 17.60
C LYS A 33 17.76 6.26 18.22
N ILE A 34 16.69 6.20 17.45
CA ILE A 34 15.36 6.66 17.83
C ILE A 34 14.43 5.56 18.34
N ARG A 35 14.74 4.28 18.09
CA ARG A 35 13.83 3.16 18.34
C ARG A 35 13.20 3.16 19.73
N ASN A 36 14.00 3.40 20.76
CA ASN A 36 13.54 3.39 22.16
C ASN A 36 12.76 4.66 22.56
N LEU A 37 12.64 5.62 21.62
CA LEU A 37 11.90 6.86 21.82
C LEU A 37 10.54 6.84 21.10
N LEU A 38 10.34 5.86 20.22
CA LEU A 38 9.08 5.68 19.53
C LEU A 38 8.09 4.97 20.46
N SER A 39 6.85 5.48 20.46
CA SER A 39 5.77 4.95 21.29
C SER A 39 5.15 3.71 20.68
N LEU A 40 4.66 2.83 21.56
CA LEU A 40 3.74 1.74 21.22
C LEU A 40 2.29 2.10 21.61
N ASP A 41 2.09 3.23 22.30
CA ASP A 41 0.76 3.74 22.63
C ASP A 41 0.27 4.65 21.50
N HIS A 42 -0.65 4.13 20.70
CA HIS A 42 -1.20 4.76 19.51
C HIS A 42 -2.68 4.42 19.35
N GLY A 43 -3.42 5.28 18.67
CA GLY A 43 -4.84 5.05 18.33
C GLY A 43 -5.08 4.32 17.00
N LEU A 44 -4.02 3.84 16.33
CA LEU A 44 -4.10 3.21 15.01
C LEU A 44 -4.80 1.86 15.08
N LYS A 45 -5.56 1.55 14.03
CA LYS A 45 -6.32 0.31 13.87
C LYS A 45 -5.91 -0.40 12.58
N GLU A 46 -6.25 -1.69 12.50
CA GLU A 46 -6.10 -2.44 11.25
C GLU A 46 -6.80 -1.70 10.11
N ASN A 47 -6.07 -1.65 8.99
CA ASN A 47 -6.48 -1.01 7.76
C ASN A 47 -6.35 0.53 7.71
N ASP A 48 -5.88 1.19 8.74
CA ASP A 48 -5.54 2.60 8.65
C ASP A 48 -4.40 2.79 7.64
N GLU A 49 -4.51 3.82 6.81
CA GLU A 49 -3.41 4.26 5.93
C GLU A 49 -2.50 5.18 6.72
N VAL A 50 -1.22 4.92 6.63
CA VAL A 50 -0.19 5.63 7.40
C VAL A 50 1.00 5.97 6.52
N SER A 51 1.70 7.03 6.89
CA SER A 51 2.96 7.42 6.27
C SER A 51 4.07 7.45 7.32
N GLY A 52 5.25 6.99 6.94
CA GLY A 52 6.38 6.96 7.86
C GLY A 52 7.71 6.81 7.15
N ARG A 53 8.81 7.08 7.86
CA ARG A 53 10.16 6.97 7.31
C ARG A 53 10.86 5.72 7.83
N ILE A 54 11.54 5.04 6.93
CA ILE A 54 12.42 3.93 7.29
C ILE A 54 13.58 4.49 8.12
N TYR A 55 13.73 3.99 9.34
CA TYR A 55 14.83 4.37 10.23
C TYR A 55 15.84 3.24 10.47
N SER A 56 15.50 2.01 10.06
CA SER A 56 16.42 0.87 10.14
C SER A 56 15.95 -0.24 9.23
N ILE A 57 16.88 -0.91 8.54
CA ILE A 57 16.60 -2.08 7.71
C ILE A 57 17.38 -3.27 8.26
N ASN A 58 16.67 -4.35 8.55
CA ASN A 58 17.24 -5.65 8.90
C ASN A 58 16.96 -6.65 7.79
N LYS A 59 18.00 -7.21 7.19
CA LYS A 59 17.90 -8.11 6.03
C LYS A 59 17.12 -9.40 6.28
N SER A 60 16.94 -9.79 7.53
CA SER A 60 16.20 -11.03 7.89
C SER A 60 14.78 -10.75 8.40
N ILE A 61 14.51 -9.55 8.89
CA ILE A 61 13.25 -9.20 9.54
C ILE A 61 12.40 -8.30 8.63
N GLY A 62 13.01 -7.22 8.10
CA GLY A 62 12.34 -6.20 7.29
C GLY A 62 12.78 -4.78 7.64
N ALA A 63 11.96 -3.81 7.28
CA ALA A 63 12.20 -2.39 7.54
C ALA A 63 11.41 -1.91 8.76
N PHE A 64 12.08 -1.19 9.66
CA PHE A 64 11.47 -0.50 10.78
C PHE A 64 11.14 0.93 10.35
N ILE A 65 9.89 1.35 10.58
CA ILE A 65 9.33 2.60 10.08
C ILE A 65 8.82 3.42 11.28
N ALA A 66 9.21 4.68 11.31
CA ALA A 66 8.69 5.66 12.26
C ALA A 66 7.45 6.34 11.64
N ILE A 67 6.25 5.88 12.00
CA ILE A 67 4.98 6.50 11.59
C ILE A 67 4.89 7.86 12.29
N ASP A 68 4.66 8.93 11.52
CA ASP A 68 4.54 10.32 12.00
C ASP A 68 5.70 10.77 12.90
N ASN A 69 6.87 10.11 12.80
CA ASN A 69 8.02 10.26 13.70
C ASN A 69 7.71 9.97 15.18
N LYS A 70 6.65 9.23 15.48
CA LYS A 70 6.16 8.97 16.84
C LYS A 70 6.03 7.49 17.16
N TYR A 71 5.56 6.67 16.23
CA TYR A 71 5.17 5.28 16.50
C TYR A 71 6.09 4.30 15.80
N ASP A 72 6.50 3.24 16.53
CA ASP A 72 7.31 2.17 15.97
C ASP A 72 6.46 1.19 15.18
N SER A 73 6.94 0.80 14.00
CA SER A 73 6.27 -0.18 13.17
C SER A 73 7.24 -1.01 12.35
N LEU A 74 6.79 -2.16 11.89
CA LEU A 74 7.56 -3.13 11.12
C LEU A 74 6.86 -3.44 9.80
N LEU A 75 7.58 -3.25 8.70
CA LEU A 75 7.25 -3.80 7.40
C LEU A 75 8.09 -5.05 7.19
N ARG A 76 7.47 -6.23 7.15
CA ARG A 76 8.16 -7.52 7.04
C ARG A 76 8.92 -7.66 5.74
N ILE A 77 10.00 -8.46 5.75
CA ILE A 77 10.85 -8.68 4.58
C ILE A 77 10.10 -9.21 3.35
N ASN A 78 9.07 -10.02 3.54
CA ASN A 78 8.22 -10.53 2.46
C ASN A 78 7.25 -9.49 1.86
N GLU A 79 7.10 -8.35 2.50
CA GLU A 79 6.32 -7.20 2.00
C GLU A 79 7.23 -6.17 1.30
N LEU A 80 8.55 -6.19 1.58
CA LEU A 80 9.53 -5.31 0.93
C LEU A 80 9.78 -5.80 -0.51
N GLN A 81 9.31 -5.02 -1.49
CA GLN A 81 9.58 -5.27 -2.91
C GLN A 81 10.50 -4.17 -3.44
N GLY A 82 11.61 -4.58 -4.08
CA GLY A 82 12.57 -3.63 -4.61
C GLY A 82 13.70 -3.28 -3.63
N VAL A 83 14.36 -2.16 -3.90
CA VAL A 83 15.48 -1.65 -3.09
C VAL A 83 14.99 -0.49 -2.25
N HIS A 84 15.02 -0.66 -0.95
CA HIS A 84 14.66 0.37 0.03
C HIS A 84 15.89 0.83 0.81
N ILE A 85 15.88 2.07 1.25
CA ILE A 85 16.96 2.69 2.01
C ILE A 85 16.42 3.42 3.25
N GLU A 86 17.26 3.58 4.25
CA GLU A 86 16.93 4.40 5.42
C GLU A 86 16.72 5.87 5.00
N GLY A 87 15.73 6.51 5.59
CA GLY A 87 15.29 7.86 5.25
C GLY A 87 14.17 7.91 4.21
N GLU A 88 13.91 6.81 3.51
CA GLU A 88 12.80 6.74 2.54
C GLU A 88 11.44 6.91 3.21
N LEU A 89 10.57 7.73 2.59
CA LEU A 89 9.19 7.89 3.00
C LEU A 89 8.37 6.76 2.40
N ILE A 90 7.66 6.02 3.25
CA ILE A 90 6.81 4.90 2.85
C ILE A 90 5.36 5.24 3.20
N GLU A 91 4.48 5.04 2.25
CA GLU A 91 3.03 4.97 2.46
C GLU A 91 2.63 3.50 2.58
N ALA A 92 1.96 3.16 3.64
CA ALA A 92 1.61 1.79 3.95
C ALA A 92 0.28 1.72 4.68
N ARG A 93 -0.26 0.52 4.77
CA ARG A 93 -1.47 0.22 5.53
C ARG A 93 -1.11 -0.57 6.79
N VAL A 94 -1.77 -0.27 7.89
CA VAL A 94 -1.70 -1.10 9.10
C VAL A 94 -2.32 -2.46 8.79
N LYS A 95 -1.49 -3.50 8.81
CA LYS A 95 -1.88 -4.88 8.57
C LYS A 95 -2.42 -5.53 9.85
N GLU A 96 -1.74 -5.30 10.94
CA GLU A 96 -2.05 -5.88 12.25
C GLU A 96 -1.54 -4.96 13.36
N VAL A 97 -2.31 -4.82 14.40
CA VAL A 97 -1.88 -4.23 15.69
C VAL A 97 -1.84 -5.35 16.71
N LYS A 98 -0.66 -5.65 17.22
CA LYS A 98 -0.46 -6.71 18.23
C LYS A 98 -0.92 -6.27 19.62
N SER A 99 -1.16 -7.23 20.48
CA SER A 99 -1.58 -6.99 21.87
C SER A 99 -0.58 -6.19 22.70
N ASP A 100 0.71 -6.19 22.30
CA ASP A 100 1.78 -5.42 22.93
C ASP A 100 1.96 -4.01 22.29
N GLY A 101 1.03 -3.59 21.42
CA GLY A 101 1.07 -2.28 20.76
C GLY A 101 2.00 -2.21 19.55
N LYS A 102 2.63 -3.31 19.14
CA LYS A 102 3.46 -3.31 17.93
C LYS A 102 2.62 -3.32 16.66
N ILE A 103 3.00 -2.50 15.70
CA ILE A 103 2.31 -2.34 14.42
C ILE A 103 3.07 -3.11 13.34
N GLU A 104 2.37 -4.01 12.63
CA GLU A 104 2.85 -4.57 11.37
C GLU A 104 2.19 -3.82 10.20
N LEU A 105 3.00 -3.45 9.20
CA LEU A 105 2.58 -2.75 8.01
C LEU A 105 2.54 -3.67 6.80
N SER A 106 1.78 -3.28 5.77
CA SER A 106 1.76 -3.87 4.45
C SER A 106 1.78 -2.80 3.37
N LEU A 107 2.58 -2.99 2.32
CA LEU A 107 2.54 -2.18 1.10
C LEU A 107 1.43 -2.61 0.15
N ARG A 108 0.84 -3.78 0.38
CA ARG A 108 -0.23 -4.30 -0.47
C ARG A 108 -1.51 -3.52 -0.22
N LYS A 109 -2.09 -3.02 -1.30
CA LYS A 109 -3.45 -2.51 -1.27
C LYS A 109 -4.40 -3.61 -0.78
N ARG A 110 -5.52 -3.23 -0.19
CA ARG A 110 -6.56 -4.21 0.21
C ARG A 110 -6.99 -5.00 -1.02
N ALA A 111 -7.21 -6.30 -0.86
CA ALA A 111 -7.71 -7.15 -1.94
C ALA A 111 -9.01 -6.62 -2.59
N TYR A 112 -9.83 -5.87 -1.85
CA TYR A 112 -11.01 -5.23 -2.42
C TYR A 112 -10.69 -3.96 -3.24
N LEU A 113 -9.59 -3.23 -2.93
CA LEU A 113 -9.13 -2.09 -3.74
C LEU A 113 -8.46 -2.57 -5.05
N GLU A 114 -7.80 -3.73 -5.02
CA GLU A 114 -7.35 -4.40 -6.25
C GLU A 114 -8.55 -4.87 -7.10
N ILE A 115 -9.65 -5.29 -6.43
CA ILE A 115 -10.92 -5.63 -7.09
C ILE A 115 -11.58 -4.36 -7.65
N ASP A 116 -11.47 -3.21 -6.98
CA ASP A 116 -11.96 -1.91 -7.50
C ASP A 116 -11.17 -1.50 -8.74
N ASN A 117 -9.85 -1.59 -8.71
CA ASN A 117 -9.00 -1.34 -9.86
C ASN A 117 -9.31 -2.28 -11.03
N ASP A 118 -9.65 -3.55 -10.78
CA ASP A 118 -10.08 -4.49 -11.81
C ASP A 118 -11.51 -4.17 -12.32
N SER A 119 -12.38 -3.65 -11.47
CA SER A 119 -13.71 -3.16 -11.86
C SER A 119 -13.60 -1.90 -12.72
N ASP A 120 -12.73 -0.98 -12.35
CA ASP A 120 -12.48 0.26 -13.10
C ASP A 120 -11.96 -0.04 -14.50
N LYS A 121 -11.00 -0.97 -14.66
CA LYS A 121 -10.51 -1.40 -15.97
C LYS A 121 -11.62 -1.95 -16.88
N ILE A 122 -12.58 -2.66 -16.30
CA ILE A 122 -13.72 -3.19 -17.05
C ILE A 122 -14.65 -2.05 -17.47
N LEU A 123 -14.92 -1.11 -16.57
CA LEU A 123 -15.76 0.07 -16.86
C LEU A 123 -15.10 0.96 -17.91
N ASP A 124 -13.82 1.27 -17.77
CA ASP A 124 -13.06 2.07 -18.73
C ASP A 124 -13.15 1.46 -20.14
N TYR A 125 -12.92 0.12 -20.23
CA TYR A 125 -13.05 -0.58 -21.50
C TYR A 125 -14.46 -0.47 -22.07
N LEU A 126 -15.52 -0.60 -21.25
CA LEU A 126 -16.90 -0.46 -21.69
C LEU A 126 -17.18 0.96 -22.17
N PHE A 127 -16.69 1.99 -21.46
CA PHE A 127 -16.87 3.39 -21.89
C PHE A 127 -16.17 3.69 -23.22
N GLU A 128 -15.01 3.08 -23.49
CA GLU A 128 -14.27 3.24 -24.75
C GLU A 128 -14.87 2.44 -25.91
N ASN A 129 -15.77 1.48 -25.64
CA ASN A 129 -16.34 0.55 -26.63
C ASN A 129 -17.88 0.56 -26.65
N ASP A 130 -18.47 1.74 -26.69
CA ASP A 130 -19.92 1.97 -26.82
C ASP A 130 -20.77 1.24 -25.75
N GLY A 131 -20.18 1.01 -24.57
CA GLY A 131 -20.83 0.35 -23.46
C GLY A 131 -20.91 -1.16 -23.56
N VAL A 132 -20.27 -1.80 -24.53
CA VAL A 132 -20.38 -3.25 -24.79
C VAL A 132 -18.99 -3.91 -24.84
N ALA A 133 -18.84 -5.04 -24.18
CA ALA A 133 -17.69 -5.93 -24.36
C ALA A 133 -18.15 -7.35 -24.66
N TYR A 134 -17.69 -7.90 -25.77
CA TYR A 134 -18.01 -9.29 -26.21
C TYR A 134 -17.18 -10.32 -25.46
N ILE A 135 -17.33 -10.30 -24.15
CA ILE A 135 -16.64 -11.17 -23.18
C ILE A 135 -17.56 -11.43 -21.99
N SER A 136 -17.44 -12.60 -21.38
CA SER A 136 -18.23 -12.97 -20.21
C SER A 136 -17.41 -13.80 -19.22
N ASP A 137 -18.01 -14.21 -18.11
CA ASP A 137 -17.40 -15.11 -17.12
C ASP A 137 -17.02 -16.48 -17.68
N LYS A 138 -17.56 -16.85 -18.85
CA LYS A 138 -17.26 -18.10 -19.59
C LYS A 138 -16.08 -17.97 -20.54
N SER A 139 -15.64 -16.75 -20.86
CA SER A 139 -14.50 -16.50 -21.76
C SER A 139 -13.20 -17.11 -21.24
N SER A 140 -12.26 -17.37 -22.16
CA SER A 140 -11.00 -18.01 -21.81
C SER A 140 -10.10 -17.07 -20.98
N PRO A 141 -9.21 -17.62 -20.11
CA PRO A 141 -8.25 -16.82 -19.36
C PRO A 141 -7.38 -15.92 -20.25
N GLU A 142 -7.01 -16.42 -21.44
CA GLU A 142 -6.16 -15.71 -22.40
C GLU A 142 -6.88 -14.48 -22.97
N GLN A 143 -8.16 -14.61 -23.32
CA GLN A 143 -8.99 -13.51 -23.80
C GLN A 143 -9.13 -12.42 -22.73
N ILE A 144 -9.43 -12.82 -21.48
CA ILE A 144 -9.59 -11.90 -20.35
C ILE A 144 -8.28 -11.16 -20.07
N LYS A 145 -7.17 -11.91 -20.05
CA LYS A 145 -5.84 -11.32 -19.80
C LYS A 145 -5.43 -10.36 -20.92
N LYS A 146 -5.75 -10.68 -22.18
CA LYS A 146 -5.47 -9.83 -23.34
C LYS A 146 -6.23 -8.51 -23.29
N LEU A 147 -7.51 -8.53 -22.90
CA LEU A 147 -8.37 -7.33 -22.90
C LEU A 147 -8.15 -6.45 -21.66
N PHE A 148 -8.07 -7.05 -20.47
CA PHE A 148 -8.08 -6.31 -19.21
C PHE A 148 -6.78 -6.41 -18.42
N GLY A 149 -5.83 -7.25 -18.82
CA GLY A 149 -4.58 -7.48 -18.10
C GLY A 149 -4.75 -8.18 -16.74
N ILE A 150 -5.90 -8.79 -16.47
CA ILE A 150 -6.25 -9.40 -15.18
C ILE A 150 -6.48 -10.91 -15.30
N SER A 151 -6.45 -11.61 -14.16
CA SER A 151 -6.75 -13.04 -14.12
C SER A 151 -8.26 -13.32 -14.30
N LYS A 152 -8.63 -14.53 -14.77
CA LYS A 152 -10.04 -14.93 -14.85
C LYS A 152 -10.73 -14.91 -13.48
N SER A 153 -10.02 -15.22 -12.40
CA SER A 153 -10.54 -15.15 -11.03
C SER A 153 -10.86 -13.72 -10.62
N SER A 154 -9.93 -12.78 -10.87
CA SER A 154 -10.12 -11.35 -10.64
C SER A 154 -11.27 -10.80 -11.46
N PHE A 155 -11.33 -11.14 -12.75
CA PHE A 155 -12.40 -10.74 -13.66
C PHE A 155 -13.78 -11.16 -13.14
N LYS A 156 -13.94 -12.43 -12.73
CA LYS A 156 -15.21 -12.90 -12.15
C LYS A 156 -15.63 -12.15 -10.89
N LYS A 157 -14.67 -11.84 -10.01
CA LYS A 157 -14.94 -11.05 -8.79
C LYS A 157 -15.39 -9.63 -9.13
N ALA A 158 -14.68 -8.98 -10.07
CA ALA A 158 -15.02 -7.64 -10.55
C ALA A 158 -16.40 -7.61 -11.21
N LEU A 159 -16.71 -8.56 -12.09
CA LEU A 159 -18.04 -8.67 -12.71
C LEU A 159 -19.15 -8.85 -11.67
N GLY A 160 -18.95 -9.71 -10.67
CA GLY A 160 -19.92 -9.94 -9.60
C GLY A 160 -20.22 -8.65 -8.82
N ARG A 161 -19.22 -7.81 -8.60
CA ARG A 161 -19.36 -6.53 -7.92
C ARG A 161 -20.09 -5.50 -8.78
N LEU A 162 -19.66 -5.31 -10.02
CA LEU A 162 -20.29 -4.40 -10.98
C LEU A 162 -21.77 -4.75 -11.21
N TYR A 163 -22.07 -6.05 -11.28
CA TYR A 163 -23.44 -6.55 -11.40
C TYR A 163 -24.27 -6.24 -10.14
N LYS A 164 -23.71 -6.49 -8.95
CA LYS A 164 -24.36 -6.19 -7.65
C LYS A 164 -24.65 -4.69 -7.48
N ASN A 165 -23.74 -3.85 -7.95
CA ASN A 165 -23.86 -2.39 -7.93
C ASN A 165 -24.81 -1.87 -9.05
N LYS A 166 -25.32 -2.75 -9.90
CA LYS A 166 -26.13 -2.40 -11.07
C LYS A 166 -25.38 -1.48 -12.07
N ASP A 167 -24.07 -1.62 -12.17
CA ASP A 167 -23.25 -0.89 -13.13
C ASP A 167 -23.29 -1.52 -14.50
N ILE A 168 -23.43 -2.85 -14.56
CA ILE A 168 -23.47 -3.64 -15.79
C ILE A 168 -24.60 -4.67 -15.82
N LYS A 169 -24.94 -5.08 -17.03
CA LYS A 169 -25.73 -6.30 -17.35
C LYS A 169 -24.80 -7.37 -17.87
N ILE A 170 -24.98 -8.62 -17.44
CA ILE A 170 -24.17 -9.78 -17.88
C ILE A 170 -25.04 -10.66 -18.74
N TYR A 171 -24.58 -10.94 -19.96
CA TYR A 171 -25.19 -11.88 -20.91
C TYR A 171 -24.28 -13.08 -21.11
N HIS A 172 -24.76 -14.07 -21.87
CA HIS A 172 -24.01 -15.31 -22.09
C HIS A 172 -22.62 -15.11 -22.72
N ASN A 173 -22.50 -14.15 -23.66
CA ASN A 173 -21.29 -13.90 -24.45
C ASN A 173 -20.83 -12.44 -24.44
N LYS A 174 -21.49 -11.57 -23.68
CA LYS A 174 -21.16 -10.15 -23.58
C LYS A 174 -21.52 -9.58 -22.22
N ILE A 175 -20.94 -8.43 -21.91
CA ILE A 175 -21.34 -7.54 -20.81
C ILE A 175 -21.67 -6.18 -21.40
N GLU A 176 -22.62 -5.47 -20.78
CA GLU A 176 -23.06 -4.15 -21.21
C GLU A 176 -23.17 -3.22 -20.00
N LEU A 177 -22.91 -1.94 -20.22
CA LEU A 177 -23.21 -0.89 -19.21
C LEU A 177 -24.73 -0.81 -19.00
N ASN A 178 -25.14 -0.55 -17.79
CA ASN A 178 -26.54 -0.29 -17.49
C ASN A 178 -26.94 1.10 -18.01
N GLU A 179 -28.07 1.18 -18.74
CA GLU A 179 -28.64 2.44 -19.19
C GLU A 179 -29.01 3.32 -17.97
N GLY A 180 -28.44 4.54 -17.93
CA GLY A 180 -28.66 5.51 -16.85
C GLY A 180 -27.41 6.03 -16.15
N LYS A 181 -26.23 5.45 -16.42
CA LYS A 181 -24.94 5.94 -15.88
C LYS A 181 -24.03 6.59 -16.93
N ASN A 182 -24.59 7.24 -17.92
CA ASN A 182 -23.86 8.16 -18.81
C ASN A 182 -23.55 9.48 -18.08
N VAL A 183 -22.85 9.43 -16.96
CA VAL A 183 -22.45 10.64 -16.22
C VAL A 183 -20.96 10.59 -15.89
N TRP A 184 -20.14 10.72 -16.91
CA TRP A 184 -18.85 11.41 -16.78
C TRP A 184 -18.64 12.22 -18.07
N LYS A 185 -19.11 13.45 -18.05
CA LYS A 185 -18.53 14.54 -18.84
C LYS A 185 -17.62 15.33 -17.92
#